data_82b66345f3f0209c75c95c92adf663ca
#
_entry.id   82b66345f3f0209c75c95c92adf663ca
#
_cell.length_a   1.000
_cell.length_b   1.000
_cell.length_c   1.000
_cell.angle_alpha   90.00
_cell.angle_beta   90.00
_cell.angle_gamma   90.00
#
_symmetry.space_group_name_H-M   'P 1'
#
loop_
_entity.id
_entity.type
_entity.pdbx_description
1 polymer ?
#
loop_
_entity_poly.entity_id
_entity_poly.type
_entity_poly.pdbx_seq_one_letter_code
_entity_poly.pdbx_strand_id
1 'polypeptide(L)'
;MKIAHRDVDIATDGVDAIPSLTSFDRVIVLMPSLDGLGTHLTDLMSWVSAGGSLMLGMTPDNSNYLQAIASKLGIESAGYDYATAESIVPSEDFMLGGGERYEFSDPFDSSLSVSLRETAHVWAKTGDAGTPLIWSNDCGSGHTVVCNIGIYDKVMRGFYASAISLLGDATAYPVINSAVFYLDDFPSPVPSGDGTYIKRDYGLSIADFYTKVWWPDLQKLAQKYGIRYTGVMIENYEDAVNQTEPARQADTTQFRYLGGMLLQMGGELGFHGYNHQPLALWDTDYGTLYVYKTWKNRKRSSHRSTSLSLSKMRCCPTRTARFTCRVKYPFGPCTQAYRHRRSAH
;
A
#
# COMPACT_ATOMS: atom_id res chain seq x y z
N MET A 1 0.44 8.85 8.04
CA MET A 1 -0.29 9.10 9.30
C MET A 1 -1.46 8.13 9.35
N LYS A 2 -1.68 7.46 10.46
CA LYS A 2 -2.82 6.54 10.61
C LYS A 2 -3.95 7.30 11.30
N ILE A 3 -5.07 7.46 10.62
CA ILE A 3 -6.27 8.08 11.21
C ILE A 3 -6.86 7.08 12.20
N ALA A 4 -7.17 7.53 13.42
CA ALA A 4 -7.86 6.69 14.40
C ALA A 4 -9.28 6.40 13.89
N HIS A 5 -9.66 5.14 13.85
CA HIS A 5 -10.98 4.71 13.37
C HIS A 5 -11.45 3.49 14.16
N ARG A 6 -12.73 3.22 14.06
CA ARG A 6 -13.37 1.99 14.52
C ARG A 6 -14.07 1.35 13.34
N ASP A 7 -13.78 0.09 13.10
CA ASP A 7 -14.46 -0.72 12.11
C ASP A 7 -15.62 -1.49 12.76
N VAL A 8 -16.72 -1.60 12.03
CA VAL A 8 -17.86 -2.46 12.37
C VAL A 8 -18.22 -3.23 11.11
N ASP A 9 -18.17 -4.52 11.17
CA ASP A 9 -18.64 -5.40 10.10
C ASP A 9 -20.06 -5.86 10.42
N ILE A 10 -21.03 -5.24 9.76
CA ILE A 10 -22.46 -5.51 10.01
C ILE A 10 -22.82 -6.98 9.72
N ALA A 11 -22.13 -7.63 8.78
CA ALA A 11 -22.41 -9.02 8.44
C ALA A 11 -22.01 -9.99 9.54
N THR A 12 -20.94 -9.69 10.29
CA THR A 12 -20.44 -10.53 11.38
C THR A 12 -20.86 -10.04 12.76
N ASP A 13 -20.85 -8.73 12.98
CA ASP A 13 -21.10 -8.12 14.28
C ASP A 13 -22.57 -7.76 14.50
N GLY A 14 -23.34 -7.66 13.40
CA GLY A 14 -24.72 -7.20 13.41
C GLY A 14 -24.83 -5.66 13.42
N VAL A 15 -25.99 -5.16 13.01
CA VAL A 15 -26.26 -3.71 12.92
C VAL A 15 -26.27 -3.04 14.30
N ASP A 16 -26.63 -3.75 15.36
CA ASP A 16 -26.66 -3.26 16.73
C ASP A 16 -25.24 -2.99 17.31
N ALA A 17 -24.19 -3.47 16.61
CA ALA A 17 -22.81 -3.18 16.98
C ALA A 17 -22.37 -1.76 16.58
N ILE A 18 -23.17 -1.05 15.79
CA ILE A 18 -22.92 0.35 15.42
C ILE A 18 -22.88 1.19 16.69
N PRO A 19 -21.74 1.87 16.98
CA PRO A 19 -21.64 2.68 18.19
C PRO A 19 -22.49 3.97 18.06
N SER A 20 -22.71 4.63 19.19
CA SER A 20 -23.29 5.99 19.17
C SER A 20 -22.45 6.91 18.26
N LEU A 21 -23.09 7.50 17.26
CA LEU A 21 -22.43 8.35 16.26
C LEU A 21 -21.96 9.69 16.83
N THR A 22 -22.42 10.10 18.00
CA THR A 22 -22.04 11.38 18.64
C THR A 22 -20.56 11.46 18.99
N SER A 23 -19.85 10.34 19.01
CA SER A 23 -18.41 10.27 19.29
C SER A 23 -17.53 10.34 18.04
N PHE A 24 -18.14 10.51 16.86
CA PHE A 24 -17.44 10.50 15.59
C PHE A 24 -17.74 11.76 14.80
N ASP A 25 -16.75 12.28 14.11
CA ASP A 25 -16.90 13.40 13.19
C ASP A 25 -17.26 12.94 11.78
N ARG A 26 -16.87 11.70 11.44
CA ARG A 26 -16.98 11.13 10.10
C ARG A 26 -17.41 9.68 10.16
N VAL A 27 -18.30 9.29 9.24
CA VAL A 27 -18.72 7.91 9.02
C VAL A 27 -18.50 7.55 7.55
N ILE A 28 -17.92 6.38 7.31
CA ILE A 28 -17.74 5.83 5.97
C ILE A 28 -18.51 4.52 5.91
N VAL A 29 -19.45 4.42 4.98
CA VAL A 29 -20.24 3.22 4.70
C VAL A 29 -19.64 2.53 3.48
N LEU A 30 -19.16 1.29 3.66
CA LEU A 30 -18.52 0.47 2.63
C LEU A 30 -19.42 -0.74 2.31
N MET A 31 -20.62 -0.48 1.86
CA MET A 31 -21.59 -1.48 1.46
C MET A 31 -22.48 -0.94 0.33
N PRO A 32 -22.80 -1.75 -0.69
CA PRO A 32 -23.64 -1.29 -1.80
C PRO A 32 -25.10 -1.16 -1.36
N SER A 33 -25.64 -2.15 -0.64
CA SER A 33 -27.02 -2.13 -0.19
C SER A 33 -27.15 -1.47 1.18
N LEU A 34 -27.90 -0.38 1.24
CA LEU A 34 -28.21 0.32 2.49
C LEU A 34 -29.30 -0.38 3.31
N ASP A 35 -29.93 -1.43 2.77
CA ASP A 35 -30.99 -2.20 3.44
C ASP A 35 -30.49 -2.84 4.74
N GLY A 36 -29.20 -3.22 4.78
CA GLY A 36 -28.57 -3.77 5.98
C GLY A 36 -28.51 -2.80 7.17
N LEU A 37 -28.67 -1.50 6.94
CA LEU A 37 -28.71 -0.50 8.01
C LEU A 37 -30.09 -0.42 8.69
N GLY A 38 -31.14 -0.84 8.00
CA GLY A 38 -32.52 -0.79 8.54
C GLY A 38 -32.88 0.59 9.12
N THR A 39 -33.38 0.64 10.33
CA THR A 39 -33.76 1.88 11.03
C THR A 39 -32.56 2.77 11.38
N HIS A 40 -31.33 2.21 11.50
CA HIS A 40 -30.13 2.98 11.77
C HIS A 40 -29.77 3.96 10.64
N LEU A 41 -30.29 3.74 9.43
CA LEU A 41 -30.14 4.70 8.34
C LEU A 41 -30.79 6.05 8.69
N THR A 42 -31.94 6.04 9.37
CA THR A 42 -32.61 7.27 9.83
C THR A 42 -31.77 8.01 10.87
N ASP A 43 -31.19 7.26 11.82
CA ASP A 43 -30.34 7.83 12.85
C ASP A 43 -29.04 8.40 12.25
N LEU A 44 -28.45 7.69 11.28
CA LEU A 44 -27.29 8.14 10.53
C LEU A 44 -27.58 9.45 9.79
N MET A 45 -28.69 9.54 9.08
CA MET A 45 -29.05 10.75 8.35
C MET A 45 -29.47 11.91 9.25
N SER A 46 -29.99 11.62 10.42
CA SER A 46 -30.25 12.62 11.46
C SER A 46 -28.96 13.18 12.03
N TRP A 47 -27.98 12.31 12.30
CA TRP A 47 -26.64 12.68 12.72
C TRP A 47 -25.92 13.52 11.67
N VAL A 48 -26.02 13.17 10.36
CA VAL A 48 -25.48 13.99 9.27
C VAL A 48 -26.11 15.37 9.30
N SER A 49 -27.45 15.43 9.33
CA SER A 49 -28.18 16.71 9.31
C SER A 49 -27.83 17.64 10.51
N ALA A 50 -27.34 17.04 11.61
CA ALA A 50 -26.87 17.75 12.80
C ALA A 50 -25.39 18.18 12.73
N GLY A 51 -24.66 17.88 11.66
CA GLY A 51 -23.29 18.32 11.44
C GLY A 51 -22.27 17.21 11.20
N GLY A 52 -22.69 15.96 11.17
CA GLY A 52 -21.82 14.82 10.83
C GLY A 52 -21.48 14.76 9.35
N SER A 53 -20.36 14.13 9.00
CA SER A 53 -19.92 13.94 7.62
C SER A 53 -19.96 12.47 7.22
N LEU A 54 -20.73 12.14 6.18
CA LEU A 54 -20.96 10.79 5.69
C LEU A 54 -20.31 10.57 4.32
N MET A 55 -19.62 9.46 4.14
CA MET A 55 -19.21 8.98 2.84
C MET A 55 -19.86 7.62 2.53
N LEU A 56 -20.54 7.52 1.39
CA LEU A 56 -20.83 6.23 0.78
C LEU A 56 -19.63 5.87 -0.10
N GLY A 57 -18.81 4.93 0.35
CA GLY A 57 -17.55 4.59 -0.29
C GLY A 57 -17.69 3.49 -1.35
N MET A 58 -18.90 3.06 -1.67
CA MET A 58 -19.22 2.12 -2.75
C MET A 58 -20.39 2.64 -3.58
N THR A 59 -20.45 2.21 -4.85
CA THR A 59 -21.66 2.42 -5.66
C THR A 59 -22.89 1.92 -4.88
N PRO A 60 -23.86 2.79 -4.58
CA PRO A 60 -25.05 2.36 -3.86
C PRO A 60 -26.01 1.61 -4.80
N ASP A 61 -26.64 0.57 -4.29
CA ASP A 61 -27.76 -0.10 -4.98
C ASP A 61 -28.99 0.82 -4.99
N ASN A 62 -29.71 0.84 -6.10
CA ASN A 62 -30.98 1.57 -6.20
C ASN A 62 -32.09 0.81 -5.45
N SER A 63 -32.13 1.00 -4.15
CA SER A 63 -33.13 0.41 -3.24
C SER A 63 -34.08 1.46 -2.69
N ASN A 64 -35.15 1.02 -2.03
CA ASN A 64 -36.06 1.92 -1.34
C ASN A 64 -35.35 2.77 -0.27
N TYR A 65 -34.32 2.22 0.36
CA TYR A 65 -33.52 2.93 1.34
C TYR A 65 -32.69 4.05 0.70
N LEU A 66 -32.08 3.79 -0.47
CA LEU A 66 -31.39 4.85 -1.23
C LEU A 66 -32.38 5.93 -1.65
N GLN A 67 -33.55 5.56 -2.19
CA GLN A 67 -34.57 6.50 -2.62
C GLN A 67 -35.07 7.39 -1.46
N ALA A 68 -35.21 6.84 -0.26
CA ALA A 68 -35.60 7.58 0.94
C ALA A 68 -34.64 8.71 1.32
N ILE A 69 -33.35 8.54 1.02
CA ILE A 69 -32.30 9.51 1.36
C ILE A 69 -31.69 10.21 0.14
N ALA A 70 -32.14 9.91 -1.07
CA ALA A 70 -31.59 10.39 -2.32
C ALA A 70 -31.38 11.91 -2.33
N SER A 71 -32.39 12.67 -1.91
CA SER A 71 -32.30 14.13 -1.84
C SER A 71 -31.21 14.65 -0.89
N LYS A 72 -30.95 13.93 0.17
CA LYS A 72 -29.90 14.28 1.14
C LYS A 72 -28.50 13.99 0.58
N LEU A 73 -28.40 13.05 -0.34
CA LEU A 73 -27.18 12.72 -1.08
C LEU A 73 -26.99 13.59 -2.33
N GLY A 74 -27.87 14.54 -2.59
CA GLY A 74 -27.83 15.36 -3.80
C GLY A 74 -28.28 14.62 -5.06
N ILE A 75 -28.96 13.48 -4.93
CA ILE A 75 -29.52 12.72 -6.05
C ILE A 75 -30.93 13.24 -6.34
N GLU A 76 -31.18 13.61 -7.59
CA GLU A 76 -32.52 13.97 -8.08
C GLU A 76 -33.29 12.72 -8.52
N SER A 77 -32.62 11.85 -9.29
CA SER A 77 -33.14 10.56 -9.70
C SER A 77 -32.04 9.53 -9.88
N ALA A 78 -32.35 8.28 -9.60
CA ALA A 78 -31.47 7.14 -9.86
C ALA A 78 -32.18 6.14 -10.75
N GLY A 79 -31.51 5.70 -11.83
CA GLY A 79 -31.96 4.62 -12.71
C GLY A 79 -31.68 3.25 -12.07
N TYR A 80 -32.15 2.21 -12.79
CA TYR A 80 -31.80 0.82 -12.46
C TYR A 80 -30.60 0.30 -13.28
N ASP A 81 -30.14 1.15 -14.20
CA ASP A 81 -29.02 0.81 -15.09
C ASP A 81 -27.69 1.28 -14.47
N TYR A 82 -26.64 0.52 -14.77
CA TYR A 82 -25.28 0.86 -14.41
C TYR A 82 -24.51 1.27 -15.66
N ALA A 83 -23.79 2.35 -15.55
CA ALA A 83 -22.93 2.86 -16.62
C ALA A 83 -21.55 2.22 -16.53
N THR A 84 -20.96 1.97 -17.71
CA THR A 84 -19.57 1.58 -17.82
C THR A 84 -18.66 2.80 -17.65
N ALA A 85 -17.65 2.68 -16.79
CA ALA A 85 -16.59 3.66 -16.64
C ALA A 85 -15.32 3.14 -17.32
N GLU A 86 -14.95 3.74 -18.45
CA GLU A 86 -13.69 3.45 -19.15
C GLU A 86 -12.57 4.38 -18.67
N SER A 87 -12.95 5.53 -18.12
CA SER A 87 -12.03 6.54 -17.64
C SER A 87 -12.64 7.37 -16.52
N ILE A 88 -11.81 8.08 -15.78
CA ILE A 88 -12.22 9.07 -14.79
C ILE A 88 -11.57 10.42 -15.09
N VAL A 89 -12.35 11.48 -14.99
CA VAL A 89 -11.90 12.87 -15.10
C VAL A 89 -12.25 13.57 -13.79
N PRO A 90 -11.28 13.72 -12.86
CA PRO A 90 -11.47 14.52 -11.65
C PRO A 90 -11.51 16.01 -11.99
N SER A 91 -12.22 16.82 -11.22
CA SER A 91 -12.14 18.29 -11.33
C SER A 91 -10.74 18.81 -10.95
N GLU A 92 -10.38 20.00 -11.43
CA GLU A 92 -9.05 20.58 -11.24
C GLU A 92 -8.69 20.75 -9.76
N ASP A 93 -9.65 21.03 -8.91
CA ASP A 93 -9.51 21.29 -7.48
C ASP A 93 -9.69 20.05 -6.58
N PHE A 94 -10.03 18.90 -7.18
CA PHE A 94 -10.29 17.68 -6.43
C PHE A 94 -9.00 17.03 -5.88
N MET A 95 -7.95 16.99 -6.71
CA MET A 95 -6.67 16.36 -6.35
C MET A 95 -5.54 16.86 -7.24
N LEU A 96 -4.30 16.58 -6.87
CA LEU A 96 -3.17 16.82 -7.74
C LEU A 96 -3.32 16.00 -9.04
N GLY A 97 -3.23 16.65 -10.19
CA GLY A 97 -3.52 16.06 -11.50
C GLY A 97 -5.02 16.08 -11.86
N GLY A 98 -5.83 16.85 -11.14
CA GLY A 98 -7.21 17.13 -11.56
C GLY A 98 -7.26 17.82 -12.92
N GLY A 99 -8.40 17.66 -13.62
CA GLY A 99 -8.59 18.13 -14.98
C GLY A 99 -8.12 17.15 -16.06
N GLU A 100 -7.22 16.24 -15.72
CA GLU A 100 -6.70 15.23 -16.65
C GLU A 100 -7.62 14.00 -16.74
N ARG A 101 -7.62 13.33 -17.88
CA ARG A 101 -8.35 12.09 -18.10
C ARG A 101 -7.44 10.88 -17.79
N TYR A 102 -7.92 10.00 -16.91
CA TYR A 102 -7.23 8.75 -16.54
C TYR A 102 -8.02 7.57 -17.08
N GLU A 103 -7.42 6.83 -18.00
CA GLU A 103 -8.01 5.61 -18.57
C GLU A 103 -7.85 4.44 -17.61
N PHE A 104 -8.89 3.60 -17.50
CA PHE A 104 -8.82 2.35 -16.77
C PHE A 104 -8.29 1.25 -17.70
N SER A 105 -7.30 0.49 -17.22
CA SER A 105 -6.82 -0.70 -17.93
C SER A 105 -7.86 -1.83 -17.93
N ASP A 106 -8.77 -1.81 -16.97
CA ASP A 106 -9.88 -2.75 -16.82
C ASP A 106 -11.15 -1.92 -16.51
N PRO A 107 -11.93 -1.55 -17.53
CA PRO A 107 -13.18 -0.82 -17.38
C PRO A 107 -14.17 -1.56 -16.49
N PHE A 108 -14.98 -0.84 -15.75
CA PHE A 108 -16.01 -1.42 -14.89
C PHE A 108 -17.39 -0.86 -15.22
N ASP A 109 -18.42 -1.68 -15.06
CA ASP A 109 -19.82 -1.42 -15.40
C ASP A 109 -20.74 -1.33 -14.17
N SER A 110 -20.24 -0.79 -13.09
CA SER A 110 -20.91 -0.75 -11.80
C SER A 110 -21.17 0.67 -11.28
N SER A 111 -21.15 1.69 -12.14
CA SER A 111 -21.52 3.05 -11.75
C SER A 111 -23.01 3.27 -11.94
N LEU A 112 -23.75 3.52 -10.85
CA LEU A 112 -25.19 3.76 -10.92
C LEU A 112 -25.49 4.98 -11.78
N SER A 113 -26.44 4.86 -12.70
CA SER A 113 -26.94 5.99 -13.52
C SER A 113 -27.76 6.92 -12.64
N VAL A 114 -27.27 8.13 -12.43
CA VAL A 114 -27.91 9.14 -11.56
C VAL A 114 -27.99 10.50 -12.24
N SER A 115 -29.05 11.22 -11.96
CA SER A 115 -29.14 12.69 -12.17
C SER A 115 -28.96 13.35 -10.81
N LEU A 116 -28.12 14.36 -10.76
CA LEU A 116 -27.82 15.08 -9.52
C LEU A 116 -28.57 16.42 -9.48
N ARG A 117 -28.89 16.85 -8.28
CA ARG A 117 -29.46 18.18 -8.00
C ARG A 117 -28.41 19.25 -8.22
N GLU A 118 -28.84 20.46 -8.47
CA GLU A 118 -27.98 21.63 -8.61
C GLU A 118 -27.14 21.92 -7.32
N THR A 119 -27.61 21.44 -6.18
CA THR A 119 -26.90 21.56 -4.89
C THR A 119 -25.71 20.61 -4.77
N ALA A 120 -25.64 19.57 -5.59
CA ALA A 120 -24.56 18.62 -5.55
C ALA A 120 -23.36 19.11 -6.36
N HIS A 121 -22.18 18.97 -5.80
CA HIS A 121 -20.92 19.29 -6.48
C HIS A 121 -20.24 18.02 -7.00
N VAL A 122 -19.98 17.95 -8.31
CA VAL A 122 -19.34 16.80 -8.96
C VAL A 122 -17.84 16.98 -8.96
N TRP A 123 -17.15 16.09 -8.25
CA TRP A 123 -15.69 16.08 -8.12
C TRP A 123 -14.98 15.18 -9.15
N ALA A 124 -15.68 14.15 -9.65
CA ALA A 124 -15.17 13.30 -10.72
C ALA A 124 -16.33 12.68 -11.51
N LYS A 125 -16.10 12.49 -12.81
CA LYS A 125 -17.06 11.89 -13.74
C LYS A 125 -16.36 10.97 -14.73
N THR A 126 -17.13 10.14 -15.45
CA THR A 126 -16.59 9.39 -16.60
C THR A 126 -16.23 10.34 -17.73
N GLY A 127 -15.20 9.99 -18.52
CA GLY A 127 -14.73 10.85 -19.60
C GLY A 127 -15.69 11.00 -20.75
N ASP A 128 -16.43 9.95 -21.10
CA ASP A 128 -17.28 9.92 -22.29
C ASP A 128 -18.72 10.25 -21.98
N ALA A 129 -19.37 9.47 -21.14
CA ALA A 129 -20.79 9.64 -20.80
C ALA A 129 -21.02 10.78 -19.79
N GLY A 130 -20.00 11.26 -19.11
CA GLY A 130 -20.14 12.28 -18.07
C GLY A 130 -20.87 11.81 -16.82
N THR A 131 -21.00 10.48 -16.62
CA THR A 131 -21.65 9.90 -15.44
C THR A 131 -20.90 10.33 -14.17
N PRO A 132 -21.59 10.89 -13.15
CA PRO A 132 -20.95 11.26 -11.89
C PRO A 132 -20.36 10.04 -11.18
N LEU A 133 -19.07 10.11 -10.84
CA LEU A 133 -18.34 9.06 -10.10
C LEU A 133 -18.08 9.44 -8.65
N ILE A 134 -17.80 10.72 -8.40
CA ILE A 134 -17.61 11.23 -7.04
C ILE A 134 -18.30 12.59 -6.97
N TRP A 135 -19.17 12.75 -6.00
CA TRP A 135 -19.83 14.02 -5.73
C TRP A 135 -20.07 14.21 -4.25
N SER A 136 -20.35 15.46 -3.87
CA SER A 136 -20.73 15.83 -2.53
C SER A 136 -22.00 16.67 -2.51
N ASN A 137 -22.68 16.69 -1.37
CA ASN A 137 -23.85 17.51 -1.14
C ASN A 137 -23.96 17.90 0.34
N ASP A 138 -24.43 19.11 0.60
CA ASP A 138 -24.72 19.54 1.95
C ASP A 138 -26.09 18.99 2.42
N CYS A 139 -26.16 18.57 3.67
CA CYS A 139 -27.35 18.01 4.29
C CYS A 139 -27.55 18.58 5.69
N GLY A 140 -28.39 19.61 5.81
CA GLY A 140 -28.54 20.35 7.06
C GLY A 140 -27.25 21.10 7.40
N SER A 141 -26.67 20.82 8.58
CA SER A 141 -25.36 21.35 8.98
C SER A 141 -24.21 20.43 8.64
N GLY A 142 -24.48 19.24 8.12
CA GLY A 142 -23.49 18.24 7.78
C GLY A 142 -23.30 18.06 6.27
N HIS A 143 -22.50 17.08 5.93
CA HIS A 143 -22.01 16.91 4.57
C HIS A 143 -22.04 15.45 4.13
N THR A 144 -22.33 15.19 2.86
CA THR A 144 -22.32 13.86 2.28
C THR A 144 -21.38 13.79 1.08
N VAL A 145 -20.66 12.67 0.94
CA VAL A 145 -19.84 12.35 -0.22
C VAL A 145 -20.25 10.98 -0.73
N VAL A 146 -20.41 10.83 -2.02
CA VAL A 146 -20.75 9.56 -2.65
C VAL A 146 -19.66 9.19 -3.65
N CYS A 147 -19.14 7.98 -3.51
CA CYS A 147 -18.25 7.32 -4.48
C CYS A 147 -19.08 6.28 -5.24
N ASN A 148 -19.45 6.61 -6.45
CA ASN A 148 -20.20 5.77 -7.38
C ASN A 148 -19.23 4.92 -8.22
N ILE A 149 -18.34 4.18 -7.53
CA ILE A 149 -17.23 3.44 -8.11
C ILE A 149 -17.29 2.02 -7.54
N GLY A 150 -17.37 1.03 -8.42
CA GLY A 150 -17.51 -0.38 -8.04
C GLY A 150 -16.21 -1.17 -7.90
N ILE A 151 -15.04 -0.52 -8.02
CA ILE A 151 -13.75 -1.18 -7.92
C ILE A 151 -12.89 -0.60 -6.79
N TYR A 152 -12.09 -1.46 -6.15
CA TYR A 152 -11.20 -1.11 -5.01
C TYR A 152 -9.73 -1.41 -5.30
N ASP A 153 -9.30 -1.22 -6.52
CA ASP A 153 -7.92 -1.42 -6.90
C ASP A 153 -6.97 -0.40 -6.28
N LYS A 154 -5.69 -0.77 -6.23
CA LYS A 154 -4.63 0.12 -5.73
C LYS A 154 -4.56 1.45 -6.47
N VAL A 155 -4.87 1.44 -7.76
CA VAL A 155 -4.91 2.64 -8.62
C VAL A 155 -5.96 3.64 -8.15
N MET A 156 -7.05 3.19 -7.52
CA MET A 156 -8.13 4.04 -7.03
C MET A 156 -7.84 4.71 -5.67
N ARG A 157 -6.77 4.36 -5.00
CA ARG A 157 -6.45 4.86 -3.64
C ARG A 157 -6.35 6.39 -3.56
N GLY A 158 -5.81 7.03 -4.61
CA GLY A 158 -5.73 8.49 -4.69
C GLY A 158 -7.10 9.14 -4.70
N PHE A 159 -8.03 8.62 -5.50
CA PHE A 159 -9.41 9.12 -5.61
C PHE A 159 -10.16 8.96 -4.29
N TYR A 160 -10.08 7.79 -3.65
CA TYR A 160 -10.70 7.57 -2.34
C TYR A 160 -10.08 8.44 -1.24
N ALA A 161 -8.77 8.64 -1.24
CA ALA A 161 -8.12 9.52 -0.27
C ALA A 161 -8.58 10.98 -0.45
N SER A 162 -8.74 11.44 -1.69
CA SER A 162 -9.28 12.76 -1.99
C SER A 162 -10.75 12.88 -1.62
N ALA A 163 -11.56 11.83 -1.87
CA ALA A 163 -12.97 11.81 -1.45
C ALA A 163 -13.11 11.88 0.09
N ILE A 164 -12.26 11.16 0.83
CA ILE A 164 -12.22 11.25 2.31
C ILE A 164 -11.83 12.66 2.76
N SER A 165 -11.00 13.39 2.00
CA SER A 165 -10.61 14.76 2.36
C SER A 165 -11.77 15.74 2.29
N LEU A 166 -12.81 15.45 1.51
CA LEU A 166 -14.03 16.25 1.41
C LEU A 166 -14.92 16.18 2.67
N LEU A 167 -14.67 15.21 3.56
CA LEU A 167 -15.46 15.04 4.79
C LEU A 167 -15.09 16.03 5.91
N GLY A 168 -14.34 17.09 5.62
CA GLY A 168 -14.01 18.09 6.64
C GLY A 168 -13.28 19.28 6.04
N ASP A 169 -13.36 20.41 6.71
CA ASP A 169 -12.80 21.70 6.28
C ASP A 169 -11.28 21.66 6.06
N ALA A 170 -10.59 20.83 6.83
CA ALA A 170 -9.17 20.60 6.67
C ALA A 170 -8.84 19.12 6.85
N THR A 171 -8.23 18.55 5.85
CA THR A 171 -7.74 17.16 5.90
C THR A 171 -6.30 17.12 5.40
N ALA A 172 -5.39 16.67 6.26
CA ALA A 172 -4.00 16.44 5.89
C ALA A 172 -3.78 14.95 5.70
N TYR A 173 -3.35 14.55 4.50
CA TYR A 173 -2.92 13.20 4.22
C TYR A 173 -1.57 13.20 3.50
N PRO A 174 -0.72 12.21 3.75
CA PRO A 174 0.56 12.15 3.08
C PRO A 174 0.36 11.82 1.59
N VAL A 175 0.83 12.68 0.71
CA VAL A 175 0.94 12.39 -0.71
C VAL A 175 2.36 11.89 -0.96
N ILE A 176 2.51 10.57 -1.15
CA ILE A 176 3.80 9.98 -1.51
C ILE A 176 3.76 9.69 -3.00
N ASN A 177 4.32 10.61 -3.80
CA ASN A 177 4.54 10.38 -5.21
C ASN A 177 5.96 9.82 -5.40
N SER A 178 6.17 8.58 -4.97
CA SER A 178 7.46 7.91 -5.09
C SER A 178 7.28 6.46 -5.49
N ALA A 179 8.19 5.97 -6.32
CA ALA A 179 8.36 4.56 -6.61
C ALA A 179 9.65 4.07 -5.94
N VAL A 180 9.60 2.90 -5.34
CA VAL A 180 10.76 2.24 -4.75
C VAL A 180 11.06 0.99 -5.56
N PHE A 181 12.31 0.81 -5.94
CA PHE A 181 12.77 -0.34 -6.70
C PHE A 181 13.70 -1.16 -5.83
N TYR A 182 13.20 -2.30 -5.38
CA TYR A 182 13.99 -3.28 -4.65
C TYR A 182 14.60 -4.30 -5.59
N LEU A 183 15.87 -4.59 -5.39
CA LEU A 183 16.55 -5.75 -5.98
C LEU A 183 16.58 -6.82 -4.90
N ASP A 184 15.58 -7.69 -4.96
CA ASP A 184 15.46 -8.79 -4.00
C ASP A 184 16.62 -9.78 -4.18
N ASP A 185 16.98 -10.46 -3.09
CA ASP A 185 18.05 -11.43 -3.07
C ASP A 185 19.42 -10.87 -3.56
N PHE A 186 19.59 -9.57 -3.42
CA PHE A 186 20.78 -8.88 -3.92
C PHE A 186 22.06 -9.35 -3.19
N PRO A 187 23.17 -9.51 -3.87
CA PRO A 187 23.47 -9.36 -5.29
C PRO A 187 23.12 -10.60 -6.12
N SER A 188 22.24 -11.41 -5.64
CA SER A 188 21.83 -12.70 -6.15
C SER A 188 22.99 -13.70 -6.21
N PRO A 189 23.09 -14.61 -5.29
CA PRO A 189 23.73 -15.86 -5.63
C PRO A 189 22.94 -16.38 -6.82
N VAL A 190 23.67 -16.67 -7.85
CA VAL A 190 23.18 -17.12 -9.12
C VAL A 190 22.07 -18.15 -8.90
N PRO A 191 20.83 -17.92 -9.40
CA PRO A 191 19.77 -18.87 -9.22
C PRO A 191 20.23 -20.25 -9.63
N SER A 192 19.92 -21.24 -8.82
CA SER A 192 20.13 -22.63 -9.20
C SER A 192 19.24 -22.94 -10.41
N GLY A 193 19.79 -23.47 -11.46
CA GLY A 193 19.11 -23.83 -12.68
C GLY A 193 20.10 -24.20 -13.75
N ASP A 194 19.61 -24.80 -14.83
CA ASP A 194 20.47 -25.23 -15.95
C ASP A 194 20.89 -24.07 -16.85
N GLY A 195 20.27 -22.91 -16.70
CA GLY A 195 20.55 -21.72 -17.52
C GLY A 195 20.24 -21.91 -19.00
N THR A 196 19.41 -22.89 -19.35
CA THR A 196 19.13 -23.29 -20.75
C THR A 196 18.76 -22.10 -21.62
N TYR A 197 17.85 -21.24 -21.18
CA TYR A 197 17.41 -20.07 -21.95
C TYR A 197 18.52 -19.00 -22.06
N ILE A 198 19.26 -18.77 -20.98
CA ILE A 198 20.39 -17.82 -20.99
C ILE A 198 21.46 -18.30 -21.95
N LYS A 199 21.77 -19.60 -21.93
CA LYS A 199 22.74 -20.18 -22.85
C LYS A 199 22.28 -20.11 -24.29
N ARG A 200 20.98 -20.39 -24.53
CA ARG A 200 20.37 -20.32 -25.86
C ARG A 200 20.41 -18.91 -26.42
N ASP A 201 19.99 -17.91 -25.66
CA ASP A 201 19.72 -16.56 -26.14
C ASP A 201 20.98 -15.67 -26.10
N TYR A 202 21.90 -15.91 -25.16
CA TYR A 202 23.08 -15.08 -24.93
C TYR A 202 24.41 -15.83 -25.09
N GLY A 203 24.39 -17.15 -25.15
CA GLY A 203 25.63 -17.96 -25.16
C GLY A 203 26.44 -17.88 -23.88
N LEU A 204 25.86 -17.42 -22.79
CA LEU A 204 26.55 -17.14 -21.51
C LEU A 204 26.20 -18.18 -20.44
N SER A 205 27.09 -18.30 -19.44
CA SER A 205 26.74 -18.90 -18.17
C SER A 205 25.78 -17.97 -17.40
N ILE A 206 25.05 -18.52 -16.42
CA ILE A 206 24.17 -17.70 -15.56
C ILE A 206 24.97 -16.60 -14.86
N ALA A 207 26.14 -16.89 -14.30
CA ALA A 207 27.00 -15.93 -13.61
C ALA A 207 27.49 -14.81 -14.55
N ASP A 208 27.88 -15.17 -15.78
CA ASP A 208 28.28 -14.21 -16.78
C ASP A 208 27.10 -13.32 -17.24
N PHE A 209 25.92 -13.90 -17.38
CA PHE A 209 24.72 -13.15 -17.72
C PHE A 209 24.42 -12.08 -16.68
N TYR A 210 24.44 -12.42 -15.39
CA TYR A 210 24.22 -11.46 -14.30
C TYR A 210 25.22 -10.31 -14.33
N THR A 211 26.49 -10.61 -14.61
CA THR A 211 27.57 -9.63 -14.59
C THR A 211 27.64 -8.81 -15.88
N LYS A 212 27.40 -9.44 -17.03
CA LYS A 212 27.65 -8.82 -18.36
C LYS A 212 26.38 -8.25 -19.01
N VAL A 213 25.19 -8.70 -18.59
CA VAL A 213 23.91 -8.27 -19.18
C VAL A 213 23.02 -7.64 -18.13
N TRP A 214 22.56 -8.42 -17.15
CA TRP A 214 21.55 -7.97 -16.18
C TRP A 214 22.00 -6.73 -15.40
N TRP A 215 23.18 -6.76 -14.81
CA TRP A 215 23.67 -5.64 -14.03
C TRP A 215 23.92 -4.36 -14.87
N PRO A 216 24.60 -4.43 -16.02
CA PRO A 216 24.73 -3.27 -16.89
C PRO A 216 23.41 -2.69 -17.39
N ASP A 217 22.39 -3.52 -17.62
CA ASP A 217 21.07 -3.03 -18.02
C ASP A 217 20.37 -2.30 -16.88
N LEU A 218 20.45 -2.80 -15.65
CA LEU A 218 19.96 -2.07 -14.47
C LEU A 218 20.68 -0.72 -14.30
N GLN A 219 21.99 -0.66 -14.55
CA GLN A 219 22.75 0.59 -14.52
C GLN A 219 22.26 1.58 -15.58
N LYS A 220 22.05 1.13 -16.81
CA LYS A 220 21.50 1.96 -17.91
C LYS A 220 20.11 2.48 -17.55
N LEU A 221 19.24 1.65 -17.00
CA LEU A 221 17.90 2.05 -16.56
C LEU A 221 17.98 3.10 -15.45
N ALA A 222 18.84 2.88 -14.45
CA ALA A 222 19.07 3.83 -13.37
C ALA A 222 19.52 5.19 -13.90
N GLN A 223 20.49 5.18 -14.81
CA GLN A 223 21.00 6.41 -15.43
C GLN A 223 19.95 7.11 -16.30
N LYS A 224 19.21 6.35 -17.11
CA LYS A 224 18.20 6.91 -18.04
C LYS A 224 17.02 7.54 -17.30
N TYR A 225 16.56 6.92 -16.22
CA TYR A 225 15.32 7.30 -15.53
C TYR A 225 15.54 7.90 -14.14
N GLY A 226 16.78 8.10 -13.70
CA GLY A 226 17.09 8.60 -12.37
C GLY A 226 16.72 7.64 -11.23
N ILE A 227 16.66 6.32 -11.51
CA ILE A 227 16.26 5.31 -10.53
C ILE A 227 17.38 5.11 -9.51
N ARG A 228 16.99 5.05 -8.23
CA ARG A 228 17.87 4.61 -7.16
C ARG A 228 17.34 3.26 -6.64
N TYR A 229 18.15 2.22 -6.79
CA TYR A 229 17.79 0.89 -6.32
C TYR A 229 18.15 0.71 -4.85
N THR A 230 17.34 -0.07 -4.14
CA THR A 230 17.69 -0.63 -2.84
C THR A 230 17.96 -2.12 -3.02
N GLY A 231 19.21 -2.55 -2.89
CA GLY A 231 19.57 -3.96 -2.94
C GLY A 231 19.33 -4.61 -1.59
N VAL A 232 18.36 -5.49 -1.48
CA VAL A 232 18.03 -6.18 -0.22
C VAL A 232 18.75 -7.51 -0.16
N MET A 233 19.75 -7.59 0.74
CA MET A 233 20.71 -8.69 0.82
C MET A 233 20.18 -9.87 1.62
N ILE A 234 20.38 -11.07 1.10
CA ILE A 234 20.15 -12.34 1.77
C ILE A 234 21.47 -13.07 1.99
N GLU A 235 21.61 -13.73 3.14
CA GLU A 235 22.85 -14.46 3.48
C GLU A 235 22.85 -15.89 2.89
N ASN A 236 21.70 -16.55 2.89
CA ASN A 236 21.59 -17.95 2.50
C ASN A 236 20.23 -18.23 1.83
N TYR A 237 20.23 -19.08 0.82
CA TYR A 237 19.02 -19.55 0.14
C TYR A 237 18.45 -20.86 0.68
N GLU A 238 19.17 -21.52 1.56
CA GLU A 238 18.70 -22.75 2.17
C GLU A 238 17.65 -22.44 3.24
N ASP A 239 16.46 -22.99 3.11
CA ASP A 239 15.35 -22.88 4.07
C ASP A 239 15.58 -23.67 5.36
N ALA A 240 16.82 -23.93 5.73
CA ALA A 240 17.17 -24.69 6.91
C ALA A 240 17.03 -23.85 8.18
N VAL A 241 16.20 -24.31 9.12
CA VAL A 241 15.93 -23.64 10.40
C VAL A 241 16.45 -24.44 11.62
N ASN A 242 17.13 -25.57 11.38
CA ASN A 242 17.56 -26.50 12.44
C ASN A 242 19.08 -26.44 12.71
N GLN A 243 19.79 -25.49 12.11
CA GLN A 243 21.24 -25.40 12.23
C GLN A 243 21.62 -24.78 13.58
N THR A 244 22.57 -25.40 14.25
CA THR A 244 23.15 -24.88 15.52
C THR A 244 24.00 -23.63 15.24
N GLU A 245 24.73 -23.65 14.13
CA GLU A 245 25.48 -22.51 13.59
C GLU A 245 24.97 -22.20 12.20
N PRO A 246 24.50 -20.95 11.95
CA PRO A 246 24.04 -20.55 10.63
C PRO A 246 25.17 -20.66 9.61
N ALA A 247 24.89 -21.28 8.46
CA ALA A 247 25.81 -21.25 7.34
C ALA A 247 26.06 -19.79 6.91
N ARG A 248 27.31 -19.47 6.60
CA ARG A 248 27.70 -18.15 6.12
C ARG A 248 28.17 -18.25 4.68
N GLN A 249 27.89 -17.20 3.93
CA GLN A 249 28.42 -17.09 2.58
C GLN A 249 29.96 -17.03 2.66
N ALA A 250 30.62 -18.04 2.09
CA ALA A 250 32.07 -18.13 2.09
C ALA A 250 32.72 -17.13 1.14
N ASP A 251 32.13 -16.97 -0.05
CA ASP A 251 32.56 -16.01 -1.07
C ASP A 251 31.71 -14.72 -1.03
N THR A 252 32.36 -13.63 -0.63
CA THR A 252 31.74 -12.29 -0.57
C THR A 252 32.18 -11.38 -1.71
N THR A 253 32.89 -11.91 -2.70
CA THR A 253 33.46 -11.10 -3.79
C THR A 253 32.37 -10.38 -4.56
N GLN A 254 31.31 -11.09 -4.94
CA GLN A 254 30.17 -10.54 -5.67
C GLN A 254 29.42 -9.50 -4.85
N PHE A 255 29.22 -9.73 -3.55
CA PHE A 255 28.59 -8.76 -2.63
C PHE A 255 29.39 -7.45 -2.56
N ARG A 256 30.72 -7.53 -2.50
CA ARG A 256 31.58 -6.35 -2.46
C ARG A 256 31.56 -5.61 -3.79
N TYR A 257 31.66 -6.32 -4.89
CA TYR A 257 31.73 -5.75 -6.22
C TYR A 257 30.41 -5.07 -6.60
N LEU A 258 29.32 -5.81 -6.66
CA LEU A 258 28.01 -5.27 -7.05
C LEU A 258 27.44 -4.32 -6.00
N GLY A 259 27.62 -4.59 -4.71
CA GLY A 259 27.20 -3.68 -3.64
C GLY A 259 27.97 -2.35 -3.66
N GLY A 260 29.27 -2.39 -3.97
CA GLY A 260 30.07 -1.19 -4.15
C GLY A 260 29.58 -0.34 -5.34
N MET A 261 29.28 -0.97 -6.46
CA MET A 261 28.72 -0.30 -7.63
C MET A 261 27.34 0.30 -7.35
N LEU A 262 26.47 -0.46 -6.65
CA LEU A 262 25.14 0.04 -6.26
C LEU A 262 25.26 1.32 -5.41
N LEU A 263 26.11 1.32 -4.41
CA LEU A 263 26.35 2.49 -3.56
C LEU A 263 26.94 3.67 -4.33
N GLN A 264 27.86 3.42 -5.28
CA GLN A 264 28.43 4.46 -6.16
C GLN A 264 27.37 5.09 -7.06
N MET A 265 26.35 4.34 -7.45
CA MET A 265 25.20 4.85 -8.23
C MET A 265 24.21 5.64 -7.36
N GLY A 266 24.45 5.81 -6.07
CA GLY A 266 23.53 6.46 -5.13
C GLY A 266 22.39 5.56 -4.67
N GLY A 267 22.50 4.25 -4.89
CA GLY A 267 21.58 3.25 -4.35
C GLY A 267 21.82 2.96 -2.88
N GLU A 268 21.05 2.06 -2.31
CA GLU A 268 21.08 1.68 -0.90
C GLU A 268 21.21 0.16 -0.75
N LEU A 269 21.76 -0.27 0.40
CA LEU A 269 21.78 -1.68 0.79
C LEU A 269 20.78 -1.88 1.92
N GLY A 270 19.85 -2.79 1.71
CA GLY A 270 18.85 -3.23 2.67
C GLY A 270 19.11 -4.65 3.16
N PHE A 271 18.22 -5.16 3.97
CA PHE A 271 18.28 -6.49 4.54
C PHE A 271 17.04 -7.30 4.19
N HIS A 272 17.23 -8.47 3.53
CA HIS A 272 16.17 -9.40 3.13
C HIS A 272 16.00 -10.58 4.08
N GLY A 273 16.73 -10.60 5.15
CA GLY A 273 16.75 -11.70 6.10
C GLY A 273 17.98 -12.57 5.97
N TYR A 274 18.03 -13.63 6.79
CA TYR A 274 19.09 -14.61 6.70
C TYR A 274 18.85 -15.59 5.55
N ASN A 275 17.63 -16.12 5.42
CA ASN A 275 17.29 -17.19 4.47
C ASN A 275 15.79 -17.28 4.17
N HIS A 276 15.10 -16.26 3.78
CA HIS A 276 13.63 -16.23 3.52
C HIS A 276 12.75 -16.74 4.69
N GLN A 277 13.35 -17.18 5.79
CA GLN A 277 12.59 -17.59 6.98
C GLN A 277 12.52 -16.42 7.96
N PRO A 278 11.38 -16.16 8.58
CA PRO A 278 11.19 -15.04 9.46
C PRO A 278 12.10 -15.16 10.70
N LEU A 279 12.66 -14.03 11.14
CA LEU A 279 13.47 -13.95 12.35
C LEU A 279 12.61 -13.89 13.63
N ALA A 280 11.47 -14.57 13.62
CA ALA A 280 10.56 -14.63 14.74
C ALA A 280 10.94 -15.73 15.75
N LEU A 281 10.31 -15.66 16.92
CA LEU A 281 10.49 -16.68 17.96
C LEU A 281 9.92 -18.02 17.49
N TRP A 282 10.46 -19.10 18.00
CA TRP A 282 10.08 -20.47 17.64
C TRP A 282 8.59 -20.80 17.90
N ASP A 283 7.94 -20.10 18.82
CA ASP A 283 6.56 -20.26 19.25
C ASP A 283 5.59 -19.31 18.51
N THR A 284 6.07 -18.58 17.50
CA THR A 284 5.21 -17.69 16.71
C THR A 284 4.33 -18.51 15.78
N ASP A 285 3.02 -18.37 15.92
CA ASP A 285 2.04 -18.95 15.02
C ASP A 285 1.86 -18.04 13.80
N TYR A 286 2.13 -18.57 12.62
CA TYR A 286 1.92 -17.88 11.33
C TYR A 286 0.57 -18.24 10.68
N GLY A 287 -0.23 -19.09 11.33
CA GLY A 287 -1.47 -19.61 10.77
C GLY A 287 -1.24 -20.44 9.50
N THR A 288 -2.29 -20.54 8.69
CA THR A 288 -2.26 -21.30 7.43
C THR A 288 -1.86 -20.45 6.22
N LEU A 289 -1.74 -19.12 6.37
CA LEU A 289 -1.47 -18.20 5.28
C LEU A 289 -0.02 -18.24 4.78
N TYR A 290 0.93 -18.62 5.64
CA TYR A 290 2.35 -18.63 5.33
C TYR A 290 2.97 -19.96 5.68
N VAL A 291 3.69 -20.57 4.73
CA VAL A 291 4.42 -21.82 4.93
C VAL A 291 5.84 -21.54 5.43
N TYR A 292 5.93 -20.88 6.58
CA TYR A 292 7.24 -20.63 7.20
C TYR A 292 7.60 -21.74 8.16
N LYS A 293 8.92 -22.04 8.23
CA LYS A 293 9.48 -22.97 9.19
C LYS A 293 9.90 -22.22 10.44
N THR A 294 9.65 -22.79 11.61
CA THR A 294 10.07 -22.18 12.88
C THR A 294 11.50 -22.57 13.25
N TRP A 295 12.24 -21.63 13.82
CA TRP A 295 13.61 -21.86 14.31
C TRP A 295 13.56 -22.63 15.63
N LYS A 296 13.86 -23.92 15.62
CA LYS A 296 13.75 -24.82 16.78
C LYS A 296 14.67 -24.50 17.95
N ASN A 297 15.80 -23.79 17.75
CA ASN A 297 16.86 -23.61 18.73
C ASN A 297 17.12 -22.16 19.17
N ARG A 298 16.25 -21.19 18.83
CA ARG A 298 16.40 -19.83 19.32
C ARG A 298 15.86 -19.71 20.74
N LYS A 299 16.74 -19.89 21.73
CA LYS A 299 16.42 -19.56 23.12
C LYS A 299 16.26 -18.04 23.26
N ARG A 300 15.26 -17.63 24.05
CA ARG A 300 14.92 -16.23 24.41
C ARG A 300 16.11 -15.41 24.95
N SER A 301 17.17 -16.06 25.38
CA SER A 301 18.36 -15.46 26.02
C SER A 301 19.51 -15.08 25.07
N SER A 302 19.48 -15.47 23.81
CA SER A 302 20.53 -15.05 22.87
C SER A 302 20.13 -13.75 22.16
N HIS A 303 20.11 -12.64 22.91
CA HIS A 303 20.25 -11.29 22.36
C HIS A 303 21.65 -11.06 21.73
N ARG A 304 22.30 -12.09 21.26
CA ARG A 304 23.35 -11.88 20.28
C ARG A 304 22.61 -11.55 19.00
N SER A 305 22.50 -10.22 18.77
CA SER A 305 22.31 -9.67 17.46
C SER A 305 22.95 -10.62 16.45
N THR A 306 22.13 -11.20 15.57
CA THR A 306 22.62 -11.54 14.26
C THR A 306 23.00 -10.20 13.65
N SER A 307 24.08 -9.59 14.15
CA SER A 307 24.82 -8.66 13.38
C SER A 307 25.33 -9.52 12.24
N LEU A 308 24.59 -9.60 11.13
CA LEU A 308 25.26 -9.71 9.87
C LEU A 308 26.43 -8.77 10.01
N SER A 309 27.62 -9.31 10.09
CA SER A 309 28.80 -8.49 10.30
C SER A 309 29.02 -7.71 9.00
N LEU A 310 28.19 -6.69 8.78
CA LEU A 310 28.43 -5.65 7.80
C LEU A 310 29.81 -5.00 8.02
N SER A 311 30.44 -5.26 9.20
CA SER A 311 31.84 -4.92 9.46
C SER A 311 32.81 -5.61 8.50
N LYS A 312 32.44 -6.71 7.84
CA LYS A 312 33.23 -7.31 6.76
C LYS A 312 32.94 -6.73 5.39
N MET A 313 31.84 -5.99 5.22
CA MET A 313 31.56 -5.22 4.01
C MET A 313 32.18 -3.82 4.11
N ARG A 314 33.47 -3.74 4.30
CA ARG A 314 34.21 -2.50 4.07
C ARG A 314 34.28 -2.26 2.56
N CYS A 315 33.17 -1.83 1.99
CA CYS A 315 33.12 -1.43 0.58
C CYS A 315 33.72 -0.03 0.35
N CYS A 316 34.06 0.71 1.41
CA CYS A 316 34.70 2.00 1.30
C CYS A 316 35.58 2.29 2.53
N PRO A 317 36.81 2.78 2.38
CA PRO A 317 37.72 3.01 3.50
C PRO A 317 37.33 4.17 4.41
N THR A 318 36.28 4.94 4.14
CA THR A 318 36.04 6.23 4.80
C THR A 318 34.70 6.38 5.54
N ARG A 319 33.80 5.39 5.55
CA ARG A 319 32.55 5.51 6.34
C ARG A 319 32.12 4.17 6.94
N THR A 320 32.19 4.09 8.25
CA THR A 320 31.64 2.98 9.03
C THR A 320 30.17 3.30 9.36
N ALA A 321 29.23 2.70 8.63
CA ALA A 321 27.84 2.72 9.02
C ALA A 321 27.57 1.51 9.94
N ARG A 322 27.18 1.75 11.19
CA ARG A 322 26.67 0.72 12.09
C ARG A 322 25.15 0.77 12.05
N PHE A 323 24.55 -0.28 11.52
CA PHE A 323 23.11 -0.50 11.63
C PHE A 323 22.83 -1.35 12.87
N THR A 324 22.08 -0.79 13.81
CA THR A 324 21.52 -1.55 14.93
C THR A 324 20.01 -1.63 14.70
N CYS A 325 19.53 -2.75 14.19
CA CYS A 325 18.10 -3.02 14.13
C CYS A 325 17.66 -3.63 15.47
N ARG A 326 16.94 -2.87 16.29
CA ARG A 326 16.24 -3.40 17.46
C ARG A 326 14.82 -3.77 17.01
N VAL A 327 14.60 -5.06 16.80
CA VAL A 327 13.26 -5.59 16.62
C VAL A 327 12.64 -5.79 18.00
N LYS A 328 11.70 -4.93 18.39
CA LYS A 328 10.81 -5.16 19.52
C LYS A 328 9.49 -5.72 18.98
N TYR A 329 9.14 -6.92 19.38
CA TYR A 329 7.81 -7.47 19.25
C TYR A 329 7.15 -7.48 20.63
N PRO A 330 5.82 -7.33 20.77
CA PRO A 330 4.75 -7.25 19.79
C PRO A 330 4.10 -5.86 19.74
N PHE A 331 3.70 -5.43 18.54
CA PHE A 331 2.80 -4.29 18.30
C PHE A 331 3.17 -2.94 18.94
N GLY A 332 4.30 -2.38 18.53
CA GLY A 332 4.66 -0.99 18.79
C GLY A 332 5.38 -0.38 17.58
N PRO A 333 5.33 0.96 17.38
CA PRO A 333 5.89 1.61 16.22
C PRO A 333 7.41 1.40 16.15
N CYS A 334 7.89 1.02 14.97
CA CYS A 334 9.32 0.97 14.66
C CYS A 334 9.87 2.41 14.67
N THR A 335 10.53 2.81 15.75
CA THR A 335 11.28 4.06 15.78
C THR A 335 12.70 3.78 15.31
N GLN A 336 13.01 4.13 14.07
CA GLN A 336 14.37 4.22 13.58
C GLN A 336 15.06 5.41 14.26
N ALA A 337 15.99 5.15 15.17
CA ALA A 337 16.88 6.17 15.70
C ALA A 337 18.16 6.22 14.87
N TYR A 338 18.24 7.16 13.94
CA TYR A 338 19.49 7.54 13.28
C TYR A 338 20.33 8.37 14.25
N ARG A 339 21.45 7.87 14.73
CA ARG A 339 22.47 8.69 15.39
C ARG A 339 23.62 8.96 14.42
N HIS A 340 23.65 10.13 13.84
CA HIS A 340 24.86 10.70 13.28
C HIS A 340 25.81 11.11 14.43
N ARG A 341 26.92 10.45 14.58
CA ARG A 341 28.07 11.06 15.28
C ARG A 341 28.97 11.72 14.24
N ARG A 342 29.00 13.03 14.23
CA ARG A 342 30.13 13.79 13.68
C ARG A 342 31.31 13.57 14.65
N SER A 343 32.38 12.95 14.22
CA SER A 343 33.66 13.10 14.85
C SER A 343 34.41 14.22 14.13
N ALA A 344 34.61 15.30 14.85
CA ALA A 344 35.64 16.27 14.48
C ALA A 344 37.01 15.58 14.65
N HIS A 345 37.79 15.54 13.62
CA HIS A 345 39.20 15.88 13.40
C HIS A 345 39.59 15.49 12.01
#